data_b153a55d1fb0cae79054c64ac95962e3
#
_entry.id   b153a55d1fb0cae79054c64ac95962e3
#
_cell.length_a   1.000
_cell.length_b   1.000
_cell.length_c   1.000
_cell.angle_alpha   90.00
_cell.angle_beta   90.00
_cell.angle_gamma   90.00
#
_symmetry.space_group_name_H-M   'P 1'
#
loop_
_entity.id
_entity.type
_entity.pdbx_description
1 polymer ?
#
loop_
_entity_poly.entity_id
_entity_poly.type
_entity_poly.pdbx_seq_one_letter_code
_entity_poly.pdbx_strand_id
1 'polypeptide(L)'
;HNPRSTVGPVTEFYDYLRLMYARIGVPHCPVCGRVISQQTVDEMVDEVLKLPERTRFQVLAPVVRGRKGTQAKELDAARRGGYARVRIDGNMYDLDEEIKLEKNIKHTVEIVVDRLSINDTVRGRLADSIETAVALTGGLVIIDVIGGEPMEFSQNYACPEHGVSIAELSPRMFSFNN
;
A
#
# COMPACT_ATOMS: atom_id res chain seq x y z
N HIS A 1 19.94 8.94 38.48
CA HIS A 1 18.78 8.84 37.58
C HIS A 1 18.85 7.56 36.78
N ASN A 2 17.95 6.67 37.06
CA ASN A 2 17.90 5.39 36.39
C ASN A 2 16.85 5.45 35.26
N PRO A 3 17.25 5.51 33.98
CA PRO A 3 16.30 5.56 32.86
C PRO A 3 15.49 4.28 32.66
N ARG A 4 15.74 3.27 33.50
CA ARG A 4 15.07 1.96 33.38
C ARG A 4 13.56 2.02 33.57
N SER A 5 13.05 2.97 34.36
CA SER A 5 11.61 3.08 34.63
C SER A 5 10.81 3.61 33.43
N THR A 6 11.45 4.40 32.56
CA THR A 6 10.83 4.92 31.32
C THR A 6 11.04 4.00 30.12
N VAL A 7 12.09 3.21 30.15
CA VAL A 7 12.42 2.29 29.05
C VAL A 7 11.72 0.93 29.18
N GLY A 8 11.34 0.55 30.41
CA GLY A 8 10.72 -0.74 30.70
C GLY A 8 9.49 -1.08 29.86
N PRO A 9 8.45 -0.21 29.79
CA PRO A 9 7.24 -0.51 29.03
C PRO A 9 7.51 -0.67 27.53
N VAL A 10 8.43 0.09 27.00
CA VAL A 10 8.78 0.06 25.58
C VAL A 10 9.64 -1.17 25.27
N THR A 11 10.52 -1.53 26.20
CA THR A 11 11.33 -2.75 26.07
C THR A 11 10.44 -3.99 26.12
N GLU A 12 9.44 -4.00 26.98
CA GLU A 12 8.45 -5.08 27.05
C GLU A 12 7.68 -5.21 25.74
N PHE A 13 7.26 -4.10 25.13
CA PHE A 13 6.58 -4.09 23.86
C PHE A 13 7.48 -4.61 22.74
N TYR A 14 8.74 -4.21 22.73
CA TYR A 14 9.73 -4.70 21.78
C TYR A 14 9.96 -6.21 21.90
N ASP A 15 10.11 -6.69 23.13
CA ASP A 15 10.27 -8.11 23.40
C ASP A 15 9.02 -8.91 23.00
N TYR A 16 7.85 -8.34 23.20
CA TYR A 16 6.60 -8.94 22.74
C TYR A 16 6.54 -9.09 21.20
N LEU A 17 6.90 -8.05 20.46
CA LEU A 17 6.99 -8.11 19.00
C LEU A 17 8.04 -9.13 18.54
N ARG A 18 9.17 -9.17 19.20
CA ARG A 18 10.23 -10.13 18.93
C ARG A 18 9.76 -11.56 19.15
N LEU A 19 9.06 -11.80 20.24
CA LEU A 19 8.47 -13.10 20.56
C LEU A 19 7.44 -13.51 19.52
N MET A 20 6.61 -12.60 19.05
CA MET A 20 5.67 -12.87 17.98
C MET A 20 6.37 -13.27 16.68
N TYR A 21 7.44 -12.57 16.30
CA TYR A 21 8.25 -12.92 15.15
C TYR A 21 8.90 -14.30 15.28
N ALA A 22 9.49 -14.58 16.45
CA ALA A 22 10.21 -15.81 16.68
C ALA A 22 9.31 -17.03 16.80
N ARG A 23 8.14 -16.89 17.41
CA ARG A 23 7.22 -18.01 17.67
C ARG A 23 6.18 -18.21 16.61
N ILE A 24 5.62 -17.14 16.06
CA ILE A 24 4.52 -17.19 15.10
C ILE A 24 5.04 -16.98 13.67
N GLY A 25 6.17 -16.29 13.52
CA GLY A 25 6.77 -15.98 12.22
C GLY A 25 5.98 -14.99 11.38
N VAL A 26 4.82 -14.53 11.89
CA VAL A 26 3.90 -13.67 11.14
C VAL A 26 3.47 -12.51 12.03
N PRO A 27 3.87 -11.28 11.70
CA PRO A 27 3.41 -10.11 12.42
C PRO A 27 1.95 -9.77 12.11
N HIS A 28 1.28 -9.15 13.07
CA HIS A 28 -0.11 -8.70 12.94
C HIS A 28 -0.21 -7.19 13.12
N CYS A 29 -1.14 -6.58 12.42
CA CYS A 29 -1.41 -5.16 12.57
C CYS A 29 -1.92 -4.87 13.99
N PRO A 30 -1.32 -3.91 14.73
CA PRO A 30 -1.76 -3.60 16.08
C PRO A 30 -3.15 -2.95 16.15
N VAL A 31 -3.65 -2.45 15.02
CA VAL A 31 -4.96 -1.78 14.95
C VAL A 31 -6.07 -2.77 14.64
N CYS A 32 -5.93 -3.61 13.62
CA CYS A 32 -6.99 -4.52 13.16
C CYS A 32 -6.70 -6.00 13.38
N GLY A 33 -5.50 -6.36 13.84
CA GLY A 33 -5.11 -7.75 14.05
C GLY A 33 -4.83 -8.55 12.76
N ARG A 34 -4.94 -7.92 11.60
CA ARG A 34 -4.70 -8.58 10.31
C ARG A 34 -3.24 -8.96 10.17
N VAL A 35 -2.99 -10.10 9.55
CA VAL A 35 -1.64 -10.56 9.25
C VAL A 35 -0.92 -9.56 8.34
N ILE A 36 0.28 -9.16 8.75
CA ILE A 36 1.17 -8.33 7.94
C ILE A 36 2.19 -9.26 7.30
N SER A 37 2.26 -9.28 5.98
CA SER A 37 3.22 -10.10 5.26
C SER A 37 3.96 -9.29 4.20
N GLN A 38 5.23 -9.62 4.01
CA GLN A 38 6.01 -9.11 2.90
C GLN A 38 5.82 -10.03 1.70
N GLN A 39 5.55 -9.45 0.55
CA GLN A 39 5.44 -10.20 -0.69
C GLN A 39 6.40 -9.65 -1.74
N THR A 40 7.02 -10.53 -2.50
CA THR A 40 7.79 -10.13 -3.67
C THR A 40 6.86 -9.80 -4.84
N VAL A 41 7.35 -9.06 -5.81
CA VAL A 41 6.58 -8.77 -7.03
C VAL A 41 6.17 -10.07 -7.72
N ASP A 42 7.04 -11.07 -7.77
CA ASP A 42 6.73 -12.37 -8.38
C ASP A 42 5.58 -13.09 -7.66
N GLU A 43 5.56 -13.05 -6.33
CA GLU A 43 4.47 -13.62 -5.54
C GLU A 43 3.15 -12.89 -5.80
N MET A 44 3.18 -11.55 -5.91
CA MET A 44 2.01 -10.75 -6.25
C MET A 44 1.47 -11.11 -7.63
N VAL A 45 2.36 -11.25 -8.61
CA VAL A 45 2.00 -11.66 -9.97
C VAL A 45 1.36 -13.05 -9.97
N ASP A 46 1.94 -13.99 -9.25
CA ASP A 46 1.40 -15.35 -9.15
C ASP A 46 -0.01 -15.37 -8.56
N GLU A 47 -0.27 -14.54 -7.54
CA GLU A 47 -1.61 -14.42 -6.95
C GLU A 47 -2.63 -13.84 -7.93
N VAL A 48 -2.25 -12.80 -8.67
CA VAL A 48 -3.13 -12.20 -9.67
C VAL A 48 -3.44 -13.16 -10.80
N LEU A 49 -2.45 -13.95 -11.22
CA LEU A 49 -2.63 -14.92 -12.30
C LEU A 49 -3.51 -16.12 -11.94
N LYS A 50 -3.86 -16.28 -10.67
CA LYS A 50 -4.84 -17.27 -10.24
C LYS A 50 -6.28 -16.88 -10.59
N LEU A 51 -6.52 -15.63 -10.97
CA LEU A 51 -7.83 -15.17 -11.43
C LEU A 51 -8.23 -15.89 -12.73
N PRO A 52 -9.54 -16.06 -12.98
CA PRO A 52 -10.03 -16.69 -14.21
C PRO A 52 -9.52 -15.98 -15.46
N GLU A 53 -9.30 -16.73 -16.52
CA GLU A 53 -8.93 -16.19 -17.81
C GLU A 53 -9.93 -15.13 -18.29
N ARG A 54 -9.42 -14.08 -18.93
CA ARG A 54 -10.18 -12.91 -19.40
C ARG A 54 -10.72 -12.00 -18.30
N THR A 55 -10.38 -12.24 -17.05
CA THR A 55 -10.72 -11.32 -15.97
C THR A 55 -10.03 -9.98 -16.22
N ARG A 56 -10.81 -8.91 -16.18
CA ARG A 56 -10.30 -7.53 -16.33
C ARG A 56 -9.98 -6.95 -14.97
N PHE A 57 -8.88 -6.25 -14.90
CA PHE A 57 -8.47 -5.58 -13.67
C PHE A 57 -7.63 -4.34 -13.96
N GLN A 58 -7.52 -3.48 -12.97
CA GLN A 58 -6.67 -2.31 -13.01
C GLN A 58 -5.59 -2.44 -11.96
N VAL A 59 -4.37 -2.01 -12.30
CA VAL A 59 -3.27 -1.90 -11.34
C VAL A 59 -3.29 -0.48 -10.81
N LEU A 60 -3.52 -0.33 -9.50
CA LEU A 60 -3.64 0.95 -8.83
C LEU A 60 -2.48 1.17 -7.86
N ALA A 61 -1.95 2.39 -7.85
CA ALA A 61 -0.94 2.82 -6.90
C ALA A 61 -1.57 3.77 -5.88
N PRO A 62 -1.82 3.35 -4.63
CA PRO A 62 -2.41 4.20 -3.60
C PRO A 62 -1.39 5.18 -3.05
N VAL A 63 -1.26 6.35 -3.68
CA VAL A 63 -0.28 7.37 -3.31
C VAL A 63 -0.72 8.24 -2.14
N VAL A 64 -2.04 8.37 -1.91
CA VAL A 64 -2.61 9.08 -0.77
C VAL A 64 -3.69 8.22 -0.15
N ARG A 65 -3.64 8.03 1.17
CA ARG A 65 -4.61 7.20 1.89
C ARG A 65 -5.20 7.98 3.07
N GLY A 66 -6.43 8.45 2.89
CA GLY A 66 -7.19 9.11 3.94
C GLY A 66 -6.53 10.37 4.51
N ARG A 67 -5.93 11.19 3.65
CA ARG A 67 -5.26 12.42 4.05
C ARG A 67 -6.05 13.65 3.64
N LYS A 68 -6.16 14.61 4.54
CA LYS A 68 -6.79 15.91 4.25
C LYS A 68 -5.92 16.75 3.31
N GLY A 69 -6.56 17.60 2.53
CA GLY A 69 -5.93 18.52 1.61
C GLY A 69 -6.39 18.34 0.17
N THR A 70 -5.97 19.25 -0.70
CA THR A 70 -6.35 19.22 -2.11
C THR A 70 -5.57 18.19 -2.93
N GLN A 71 -4.51 17.62 -2.36
CA GLN A 71 -3.63 16.63 -3.00
C GLN A 71 -3.04 17.11 -4.34
N ALA A 72 -2.90 18.43 -4.49
CA ALA A 72 -2.42 19.04 -5.74
C ALA A 72 -1.04 18.56 -6.15
N LYS A 73 -0.15 18.38 -5.19
CA LYS A 73 1.22 17.92 -5.41
C LYS A 73 1.24 16.51 -6.02
N GLU A 74 0.45 15.61 -5.47
CA GLU A 74 0.36 14.23 -5.92
C GLU A 74 -0.30 14.12 -7.30
N LEU A 75 -1.35 14.92 -7.53
CA LEU A 75 -2.02 14.97 -8.83
C LEU A 75 -1.10 15.55 -9.92
N ASP A 76 -0.35 16.59 -9.61
CA ASP A 76 0.62 17.17 -10.54
C ASP A 76 1.77 16.21 -10.84
N ALA A 77 2.24 15.49 -9.82
CA ALA A 77 3.27 14.46 -10.01
C ALA A 77 2.77 13.34 -10.93
N ALA A 78 1.52 12.92 -10.77
CA ALA A 78 0.91 11.91 -11.64
C ALA A 78 0.80 12.40 -13.09
N ARG A 79 0.39 13.66 -13.31
CA ARG A 79 0.35 14.26 -14.65
C ARG A 79 1.73 14.30 -15.29
N ARG A 80 2.74 14.72 -14.56
CA ARG A 80 4.14 14.77 -15.04
C ARG A 80 4.70 13.38 -15.33
N GLY A 81 4.23 12.37 -14.59
CA GLY A 81 4.60 10.99 -14.81
C GLY A 81 3.96 10.35 -16.05
N GLY A 82 3.06 11.07 -16.71
CA GLY A 82 2.40 10.58 -17.94
C GLY A 82 1.19 9.69 -17.70
N TYR A 83 0.68 9.63 -16.48
CA TYR A 83 -0.52 8.86 -16.16
C TYR A 83 -1.78 9.59 -16.66
N ALA A 84 -2.73 8.82 -17.17
CA ALA A 84 -3.94 9.38 -17.76
C ALA A 84 -5.10 9.51 -16.76
N ARG A 85 -5.18 8.60 -15.79
CA ARG A 85 -6.34 8.48 -14.89
C ARG A 85 -5.93 8.26 -13.46
N VAL A 86 -6.84 8.66 -12.57
CA VAL A 86 -6.71 8.52 -11.12
C VAL A 86 -8.07 8.15 -10.55
N ARG A 87 -8.09 7.33 -9.51
CA ARG A 87 -9.29 7.05 -8.72
C ARG A 87 -9.19 7.82 -7.41
N ILE A 88 -10.15 8.69 -7.13
CA ILE A 88 -10.21 9.49 -5.92
C ILE A 88 -11.51 9.16 -5.19
N ASP A 89 -11.38 8.70 -3.95
CA ASP A 89 -12.53 8.33 -3.10
C ASP A 89 -13.51 7.38 -3.81
N GLY A 90 -12.96 6.46 -4.60
CA GLY A 90 -13.73 5.48 -5.36
C GLY A 90 -14.22 5.93 -6.73
N ASN A 91 -14.02 7.19 -7.09
CA ASN A 91 -14.48 7.75 -8.36
C ASN A 91 -13.32 7.96 -9.34
N MET A 92 -13.57 7.66 -10.61
CA MET A 92 -12.55 7.82 -11.67
C MET A 92 -12.53 9.24 -12.20
N TYR A 93 -11.34 9.79 -12.37
CA TYR A 93 -11.10 11.11 -12.96
C TYR A 93 -10.01 11.02 -14.01
N ASP A 94 -10.14 11.81 -15.06
CA ASP A 94 -9.07 12.00 -16.04
C ASP A 94 -8.09 13.07 -15.52
N LEU A 95 -6.80 12.78 -15.57
CA LEU A 95 -5.78 13.72 -15.10
C LEU A 95 -5.64 14.93 -16.00
N ASP A 96 -6.17 14.89 -17.24
CA ASP A 96 -6.23 16.04 -18.15
C ASP A 96 -7.26 17.09 -17.70
N GLU A 97 -8.21 16.67 -16.87
CA GLU A 97 -9.23 17.58 -16.33
C GLU A 97 -8.73 18.26 -15.06
N GLU A 98 -9.28 19.41 -14.76
CA GLU A 98 -9.04 20.08 -13.49
C GLU A 98 -9.76 19.34 -12.36
N ILE A 99 -8.99 18.82 -11.41
CA ILE A 99 -9.54 18.11 -10.26
C ILE A 99 -9.44 18.99 -9.04
N LYS A 100 -10.60 19.36 -8.48
CA LYS A 100 -10.69 20.17 -7.27
C LYS A 100 -11.19 19.31 -6.12
N LEU A 101 -10.37 19.19 -5.07
CA LEU A 101 -10.70 18.44 -3.87
C LEU A 101 -10.84 19.39 -2.68
N GLU A 102 -11.75 19.08 -1.77
CA GLU A 102 -11.95 19.86 -0.56
C GLU A 102 -10.80 19.64 0.44
N LYS A 103 -10.25 20.74 0.96
CA LYS A 103 -9.13 20.71 1.90
C LYS A 103 -9.43 20.01 3.22
N ASN A 104 -10.67 20.08 3.67
CA ASN A 104 -11.06 19.70 5.02
C ASN A 104 -11.51 18.24 5.13
N ILE A 105 -11.63 17.56 4.00
CA ILE A 105 -12.07 16.17 3.90
C ILE A 105 -10.85 15.29 3.64
N LYS A 106 -10.88 14.08 4.20
CA LYS A 106 -9.86 13.08 3.91
C LYS A 106 -10.10 12.47 2.53
N HIS A 107 -9.06 12.40 1.74
CA HIS A 107 -9.10 11.81 0.40
C HIS A 107 -8.15 10.64 0.28
N THR A 108 -8.54 9.68 -0.54
CA THR A 108 -7.70 8.56 -0.96
C THR A 108 -7.50 8.67 -2.46
N VAL A 109 -6.24 8.78 -2.89
CA VAL A 109 -5.87 8.94 -4.30
C VAL A 109 -5.08 7.72 -4.75
N GLU A 110 -5.58 7.09 -5.79
CA GLU A 110 -4.98 5.89 -6.38
C GLU A 110 -4.72 6.14 -7.86
N ILE A 111 -3.45 6.10 -8.26
CA ILE A 111 -3.07 6.29 -9.68
C ILE A 111 -3.36 5.00 -10.44
N VAL A 112 -4.05 5.09 -11.57
CA VAL A 112 -4.25 3.96 -12.48
C VAL A 112 -2.98 3.77 -13.29
N VAL A 113 -2.19 2.77 -12.90
CA VAL A 113 -0.93 2.47 -13.56
C VAL A 113 -1.18 1.77 -14.89
N ASP A 114 -2.07 0.79 -14.89
CA ASP A 114 -2.39 0.03 -16.09
C ASP A 114 -3.77 -0.65 -15.98
N ARG A 115 -4.32 -1.02 -17.14
CA ARG A 115 -5.54 -1.83 -17.27
C ARG A 115 -5.20 -3.07 -18.05
N LEU A 116 -5.45 -4.22 -17.47
CA LEU A 116 -5.03 -5.50 -18.01
C LEU A 116 -6.17 -6.51 -17.95
N SER A 117 -5.99 -7.59 -18.70
CA SER A 117 -6.84 -8.78 -18.59
C SER A 117 -5.97 -10.02 -18.50
N ILE A 118 -6.48 -11.04 -17.82
CA ILE A 118 -5.77 -12.31 -17.67
C ILE A 118 -5.70 -13.03 -19.01
N ASN A 119 -4.47 -13.25 -19.49
CA ASN A 119 -4.17 -14.02 -20.70
C ASN A 119 -2.76 -14.61 -20.58
N ASP A 120 -2.39 -15.45 -21.57
CA ASP A 120 -1.11 -16.17 -21.55
C ASP A 120 0.13 -15.27 -21.62
N THR A 121 -0.03 -14.01 -22.09
CA THR A 121 1.08 -13.09 -22.34
C THR A 121 1.14 -11.93 -21.37
N VAL A 122 0.22 -11.88 -20.38
CA VAL A 122 0.08 -10.72 -19.48
C VAL A 122 1.16 -10.64 -18.40
N ARG A 123 1.83 -11.76 -18.09
CA ARG A 123 2.75 -11.86 -16.94
C ARG A 123 3.81 -10.75 -16.92
N GLY A 124 4.50 -10.54 -18.02
CA GLY A 124 5.57 -9.52 -18.08
C GLY A 124 5.05 -8.11 -17.88
N ARG A 125 3.96 -7.77 -18.56
CA ARG A 125 3.33 -6.45 -18.42
C ARG A 125 2.74 -6.24 -17.02
N LEU A 126 2.16 -7.27 -16.43
CA LEU A 126 1.65 -7.23 -15.07
C LEU A 126 2.77 -7.00 -14.07
N ALA A 127 3.89 -7.70 -14.20
CA ALA A 127 5.06 -7.52 -13.35
C ALA A 127 5.59 -6.08 -13.43
N ASP A 128 5.72 -5.54 -14.63
CA ASP A 128 6.17 -4.15 -14.84
C ASP A 128 5.22 -3.14 -14.20
N SER A 129 3.91 -3.35 -14.34
CA SER A 129 2.89 -2.48 -13.75
C SER A 129 2.90 -2.53 -12.22
N ILE A 130 3.06 -3.71 -11.65
CA ILE A 130 3.18 -3.87 -10.19
C ILE A 130 4.46 -3.21 -9.68
N GLU A 131 5.59 -3.39 -10.35
CA GLU A 131 6.85 -2.72 -9.99
C GLU A 131 6.71 -1.20 -10.01
N THR A 132 6.04 -0.66 -11.02
CA THR A 132 5.74 0.77 -11.11
C THR A 132 4.89 1.24 -9.94
N ALA A 133 3.83 0.51 -9.62
CA ALA A 133 2.95 0.86 -8.50
C ALA A 133 3.69 0.84 -7.15
N VAL A 134 4.47 -0.19 -6.87
CA VAL A 134 5.22 -0.28 -5.61
C VAL A 134 6.31 0.78 -5.52
N ALA A 135 6.91 1.18 -6.63
CA ALA A 135 7.87 2.28 -6.66
C ALA A 135 7.20 3.63 -6.34
N LEU A 136 5.99 3.87 -6.84
CA LEU A 136 5.23 5.10 -6.58
C LEU A 136 4.77 5.21 -5.13
N THR A 137 4.51 4.10 -4.47
CA THR A 137 3.89 4.07 -3.13
C THR A 137 4.84 3.69 -2.02
N GLY A 138 6.04 3.25 -2.36
CA GLY A 138 6.97 2.68 -1.38
C GLY A 138 6.65 1.25 -1.00
N GLY A 139 5.88 0.52 -1.81
CA GLY A 139 5.66 -0.90 -1.60
C GLY A 139 4.22 -1.39 -1.64
N LEU A 140 3.25 -0.51 -1.88
CA LEU A 140 1.83 -0.87 -1.93
C LEU A 140 1.31 -0.91 -3.37
N VAL A 141 0.44 -1.88 -3.65
CA VAL A 141 -0.28 -1.98 -4.92
C VAL A 141 -1.67 -2.58 -4.68
N ILE A 142 -2.65 -2.09 -5.43
CA ILE A 142 -4.02 -2.61 -5.40
C ILE A 142 -4.34 -3.14 -6.79
N ILE A 143 -4.87 -4.35 -6.84
CA ILE A 143 -5.44 -4.94 -8.05
C ILE A 143 -6.95 -4.82 -7.95
N ASP A 144 -7.52 -3.89 -8.69
CA ASP A 144 -8.96 -3.65 -8.73
C ASP A 144 -9.60 -4.55 -9.78
N VAL A 145 -10.15 -5.66 -9.32
CA VAL A 145 -10.78 -6.66 -10.19
C VAL A 145 -12.17 -6.17 -10.59
N ILE A 146 -12.42 -6.03 -11.88
CA ILE A 146 -13.70 -5.59 -12.41
C ILE A 146 -14.75 -6.69 -12.14
N GLY A 147 -15.76 -6.34 -11.35
CA GLY A 147 -16.81 -7.28 -10.95
C GLY A 147 -16.43 -8.25 -9.84
N GLY A 148 -15.29 -8.03 -9.18
CA GLY A 148 -14.81 -8.88 -8.09
C GLY A 148 -14.24 -8.07 -6.94
N GLU A 149 -13.69 -8.77 -5.96
CA GLU A 149 -13.06 -8.15 -4.79
C GLU A 149 -11.68 -7.59 -5.16
N PRO A 150 -11.30 -6.41 -4.65
CA PRO A 150 -9.96 -5.90 -4.85
C PRO A 150 -8.93 -6.74 -4.10
N MET A 151 -7.74 -6.86 -4.68
CA MET A 151 -6.60 -7.53 -4.06
C MET A 151 -5.58 -6.48 -3.66
N GLU A 152 -5.18 -6.47 -2.40
CA GLU A 152 -4.18 -5.54 -1.88
C GLU A 152 -2.90 -6.28 -1.53
N PHE A 153 -1.77 -5.76 -2.01
CA PHE A 153 -0.46 -6.35 -1.77
C PHE A 153 0.51 -5.33 -1.19
N SER A 154 1.42 -5.80 -0.36
CA SER A 154 2.49 -4.99 0.19
C SER A 154 3.83 -5.69 0.04
N GLN A 155 4.81 -4.97 -0.51
CA GLN A 155 6.19 -5.41 -0.59
C GLN A 155 6.90 -5.29 0.75
N ASN A 156 6.41 -4.40 1.60
CA ASN A 156 6.91 -4.19 2.96
C ASN A 156 5.97 -4.84 3.98
N TYR A 157 6.49 -5.08 5.18
CA TYR A 157 5.63 -5.51 6.30
C TYR A 157 4.73 -4.34 6.73
N ALA A 158 3.66 -4.14 5.99
CA ALA A 158 2.68 -3.08 6.25
C ALA A 158 1.26 -3.63 6.21
N CYS A 159 0.39 -3.09 7.05
CA CYS A 159 -1.04 -3.39 6.97
C CYS A 159 -1.63 -2.62 5.77
N PRO A 160 -2.25 -3.29 4.80
CA PRO A 160 -2.83 -2.62 3.64
C PRO A 160 -3.91 -1.60 4.01
N GLU A 161 -4.63 -1.87 5.09
CA GLU A 161 -5.75 -1.04 5.53
C GLU A 161 -5.31 0.20 6.31
N HIS A 162 -4.31 0.05 7.17
CA HIS A 162 -3.86 1.12 8.06
C HIS A 162 -2.55 1.77 7.65
N GLY A 163 -1.86 1.21 6.68
CA GLY A 163 -0.57 1.72 6.22
C GLY A 163 0.54 1.67 7.28
N VAL A 164 0.29 1.00 8.39
CA VAL A 164 1.27 0.88 9.49
C VAL A 164 2.28 -0.19 9.10
N SER A 165 3.53 0.21 8.92
CA SER A 165 4.63 -0.71 8.64
C SER A 165 5.44 -1.00 9.90
N ILE A 166 6.05 -2.18 9.95
CA ILE A 166 6.96 -2.53 11.05
C ILE A 166 8.18 -1.61 11.05
N ALA A 167 8.64 -1.21 9.87
CA ALA A 167 9.72 -0.24 9.75
C ALA A 167 9.35 1.14 10.33
N GLU A 168 8.07 1.52 10.26
CA GLU A 168 7.56 2.73 10.87
C GLU A 168 7.32 2.59 12.37
N LEU A 169 6.89 1.42 12.80
CA LEU A 169 6.72 1.13 14.22
C LEU A 169 8.06 1.10 14.95
N SER A 170 9.05 0.50 14.34
CA SER A 170 10.36 0.29 14.93
C SER A 170 11.08 1.60 15.36
N PRO A 171 11.22 2.62 14.49
CA PRO A 171 11.91 3.84 14.89
C PRO A 171 11.17 4.65 15.96
N ARG A 172 9.85 4.69 15.90
CA ARG A 172 9.04 5.47 16.85
C ARG A 172 9.00 4.85 18.23
N MET A 173 9.05 3.52 18.29
CA MET A 173 8.90 2.78 19.53
C MET A 173 10.22 2.43 20.20
N PHE A 174 11.30 2.40 19.44
CA PHE A 174 12.58 1.89 19.91
C PHE A 174 13.73 2.90 19.82
N SER A 175 13.48 4.06 19.26
CA SER A 175 14.46 5.14 19.15
C SER A 175 14.35 6.04 20.38
N PHE A 176 15.17 5.78 21.37
CA PHE A 176 15.17 6.53 22.64
C PHE A 176 16.17 7.68 22.67
N ASN A 177 17.01 7.80 21.68
CA ASN A 177 18.16 8.70 21.71
C ASN A 177 18.08 9.85 20.70
N ASN A 178 16.89 10.41 20.52
CA ASN A 178 16.74 11.65 19.77
C ASN A 178 16.23 12.76 20.65
#